data_7094725f559bb68ee747097372239742
#
_entry.id   7094725f559bb68ee747097372239742
#
_cell.length_a   1.000
_cell.length_b   1.000
_cell.length_c   1.000
_cell.angle_alpha   90.00
_cell.angle_beta   90.00
_cell.angle_gamma   90.00
#
_symmetry.space_group_name_H-M   'P 1'
#
loop_
_entity.id
_entity.type
_entity.pdbx_description
1 polymer ?
#
loop_
_entity_poly.entity_id
_entity_poly.type
_entity_poly.pdbx_seq_one_letter_code
_entity_poly.pdbx_strand_id
1 'polypeptide(L)'
;MKFTKKTDYALRAMQFLARQWYGSDGAEDGNPHPVPVQAISEQSHLSLRFLQGIVSKLSKAKLLRTIPGVKGGIMLARGPERISILNIIEAVEGRINLMNCLEHPEHCGDFQGCSIMGVLSTAQVALVTSLSNTNLKLMVKAKQDPFNRVPEKHFLKPQFGCPVLK
;
A
#
# COMPACT_ATOMS: atom_id res chain seq x y z
N MET A 1 -9.08 5.84 10.90
CA MET A 1 -8.64 5.04 9.72
C MET A 1 -7.73 3.92 10.19
N LYS A 2 -7.91 2.69 9.70
CA LYS A 2 -7.08 1.52 10.01
C LYS A 2 -6.91 0.71 8.73
N PHE A 3 -5.69 0.48 8.29
CA PHE A 3 -5.44 -0.42 7.17
C PHE A 3 -5.73 -1.86 7.58
N THR A 4 -6.36 -2.60 6.67
CA THR A 4 -6.76 -3.99 6.93
C THR A 4 -5.63 -4.96 6.56
N LYS A 5 -5.81 -6.25 6.89
CA LYS A 5 -4.91 -7.31 6.42
C LYS A 5 -4.80 -7.37 4.89
N LYS A 6 -5.81 -6.85 4.15
CA LYS A 6 -5.75 -6.78 2.68
C LYS A 6 -4.63 -5.86 2.21
N THR A 7 -4.48 -4.70 2.86
CA THR A 7 -3.40 -3.75 2.57
C THR A 7 -2.03 -4.36 2.85
N ASP A 8 -1.83 -5.00 4.02
CA ASP A 8 -0.57 -5.67 4.35
C ASP A 8 -0.20 -6.72 3.29
N TYR A 9 -1.15 -7.58 2.92
CA TYR A 9 -0.93 -8.63 1.91
C TYR A 9 -0.65 -8.04 0.52
N ALA A 10 -1.37 -6.98 0.13
CA ALA A 10 -1.14 -6.31 -1.14
C ALA A 10 0.26 -5.72 -1.21
N LEU A 11 0.69 -5.01 -0.17
CA LEU A 11 2.02 -4.41 -0.10
C LEU A 11 3.13 -5.46 -0.15
N ARG A 12 3.00 -6.57 0.59
CA ARG A 12 3.97 -7.68 0.57
C ARG A 12 4.05 -8.35 -0.80
N ALA A 13 2.91 -8.64 -1.42
CA ALA A 13 2.88 -9.25 -2.75
C ALA A 13 3.50 -8.33 -3.82
N MET A 14 3.19 -7.04 -3.77
CA MET A 14 3.74 -6.06 -4.70
C MET A 14 5.25 -5.84 -4.46
N GLN A 15 5.70 -5.84 -3.21
CA GLN A 15 7.13 -5.77 -2.87
C GLN A 15 7.87 -7.01 -3.37
N PHE A 16 7.28 -8.19 -3.23
CA PHE A 16 7.84 -9.43 -3.76
C PHE A 16 8.05 -9.34 -5.28
N LEU A 17 7.01 -8.94 -6.03
CA LEU A 17 7.09 -8.77 -7.47
C LEU A 17 8.09 -7.69 -7.89
N ALA A 18 8.22 -6.64 -7.11
CA ALA A 18 9.21 -5.60 -7.37
C ALA A 18 10.66 -6.09 -7.15
N ARG A 19 10.89 -6.99 -6.19
CA ARG A 19 12.20 -7.66 -6.04
C ARG A 19 12.51 -8.54 -7.23
N GLN A 20 11.54 -9.30 -7.73
CA GLN A 20 11.71 -10.12 -8.94
C GLN A 20 11.98 -9.28 -10.19
N TRP A 21 11.43 -8.06 -10.25
CA TRP A 21 11.69 -7.13 -11.36
C TRP A 21 13.16 -6.75 -11.47
N TYR A 22 13.87 -6.61 -10.36
CA TYR A 22 15.29 -6.22 -10.34
C TYR A 22 16.26 -7.40 -10.31
N GLY A 23 15.77 -8.65 -10.36
CA GLY A 23 16.59 -9.86 -10.20
C GLY A 23 17.16 -10.03 -8.79
N SER A 24 17.77 -11.21 -8.54
CA SER A 24 18.37 -11.54 -7.23
C SER A 24 19.54 -10.62 -6.86
N ASP A 25 20.21 -10.06 -7.85
CA ASP A 25 21.44 -9.27 -7.70
C ASP A 25 21.25 -7.76 -7.86
N GLY A 26 19.98 -7.31 -7.99
CA GLY A 26 19.68 -5.90 -8.16
C GLY A 26 20.02 -5.34 -9.54
N ALA A 27 20.31 -6.21 -10.51
CA ALA A 27 20.46 -5.81 -11.90
C ALA A 27 19.16 -5.22 -12.43
N GLU A 28 19.24 -4.05 -13.06
CA GLU A 28 18.06 -3.37 -13.65
C GLU A 28 17.72 -4.00 -15.02
N ASP A 29 17.71 -5.34 -15.11
CA ASP A 29 17.50 -6.03 -16.40
C ASP A 29 16.10 -5.79 -16.99
N GLY A 30 15.20 -5.23 -16.19
CA GLY A 30 13.90 -4.73 -16.66
C GLY A 30 13.01 -5.78 -17.34
N ASN A 31 13.36 -7.05 -17.24
CA ASN A 31 12.63 -8.14 -17.88
C ASN A 31 11.85 -8.97 -16.82
N PRO A 32 10.66 -8.53 -16.45
CA PRO A 32 9.87 -9.19 -15.44
C PRO A 32 9.36 -10.53 -15.97
N HIS A 33 9.59 -11.61 -15.23
CA HIS A 33 8.99 -12.91 -15.50
C HIS A 33 7.68 -13.06 -14.71
N PRO A 34 6.66 -13.73 -15.29
CA PRO A 34 5.45 -14.05 -14.57
C PRO A 34 5.75 -14.93 -13.36
N VAL A 35 5.18 -14.61 -12.20
CA VAL A 35 5.34 -15.39 -10.98
C VAL A 35 4.02 -16.06 -10.63
N PRO A 36 3.98 -17.39 -10.43
CA PRO A 36 2.78 -18.06 -9.97
C PRO A 36 2.31 -17.48 -8.63
N VAL A 37 1.00 -17.24 -8.49
CA VAL A 37 0.42 -16.70 -7.24
C VAL A 37 0.72 -17.61 -6.05
N GLN A 38 0.80 -18.93 -6.29
CA GLN A 38 1.15 -19.92 -5.28
C GLN A 38 2.56 -19.69 -4.75
N ALA A 39 3.55 -19.42 -5.61
CA ALA A 39 4.92 -19.15 -5.18
C ALA A 39 5.02 -17.90 -4.28
N ILE A 40 4.21 -16.85 -4.58
CA ILE A 40 4.11 -15.67 -3.73
C ILE A 40 3.49 -16.03 -2.37
N SER A 41 2.43 -16.86 -2.38
CA SER A 41 1.77 -17.33 -1.17
C SER A 41 2.74 -18.08 -0.24
N GLU A 42 3.51 -19.01 -0.79
CA GLU A 42 4.47 -19.84 -0.04
C GLU A 42 5.62 -19.00 0.53
N GLN A 43 6.29 -18.21 -0.31
CA GLN A 43 7.46 -17.41 0.11
C GLN A 43 7.10 -16.24 1.04
N SER A 44 5.89 -15.69 0.92
CA SER A 44 5.45 -14.58 1.76
C SER A 44 4.62 -15.04 2.98
N HIS A 45 4.38 -16.35 3.13
CA HIS A 45 3.52 -16.93 4.16
C HIS A 45 2.10 -16.33 4.18
N LEU A 46 1.53 -16.09 2.98
CA LEU A 46 0.21 -15.50 2.80
C LEU A 46 -0.80 -16.57 2.37
N SER A 47 -2.05 -16.47 2.84
CA SER A 47 -3.13 -17.34 2.41
C SER A 47 -3.39 -17.20 0.90
N LEU A 48 -3.26 -18.29 0.12
CA LEU A 48 -3.46 -18.30 -1.33
C LEU A 48 -4.85 -17.76 -1.72
N ARG A 49 -5.90 -18.26 -1.06
CA ARG A 49 -7.29 -17.83 -1.35
C ARG A 49 -7.49 -16.33 -1.14
N PHE A 50 -6.89 -15.79 -0.09
CA PHE A 50 -6.99 -14.37 0.22
C PHE A 50 -6.17 -13.53 -0.76
N LEU A 51 -4.99 -14.03 -1.14
CA LEU A 51 -4.09 -13.38 -2.11
C LEU A 51 -4.72 -13.30 -3.51
N GLN A 52 -5.45 -14.35 -3.95
CA GLN A 52 -6.18 -14.33 -5.23
C GLN A 52 -7.19 -13.17 -5.33
N GLY A 53 -7.92 -12.91 -4.24
CA GLY A 53 -8.85 -11.77 -4.17
C GLY A 53 -8.14 -10.42 -4.27
N ILE A 54 -6.96 -10.29 -3.68
CA ILE A 54 -6.12 -9.09 -3.76
C ILE A 54 -5.57 -8.92 -5.18
N VAL A 55 -5.04 -9.98 -5.79
CA VAL A 55 -4.54 -9.99 -7.17
C VAL A 55 -5.61 -9.51 -8.14
N SER A 56 -6.86 -9.98 -7.98
CA SER A 56 -7.99 -9.51 -8.81
C SER A 56 -8.18 -7.99 -8.72
N LYS A 57 -8.13 -7.42 -7.52
CA LYS A 57 -8.28 -5.97 -7.30
C LYS A 57 -7.10 -5.19 -7.91
N LEU A 58 -5.88 -5.64 -7.68
CA LEU A 58 -4.67 -5.01 -8.22
C LEU A 58 -4.63 -5.06 -9.76
N SER A 59 -5.11 -6.17 -10.36
CA SER A 59 -5.22 -6.31 -11.81
C SER A 59 -6.29 -5.36 -12.39
N LYS A 60 -7.45 -5.22 -11.75
CA LYS A 60 -8.48 -4.24 -12.13
C LYS A 60 -7.95 -2.80 -12.07
N ALA A 61 -7.11 -2.50 -11.11
CA ALA A 61 -6.42 -1.20 -10.97
C ALA A 61 -5.22 -1.04 -11.93
N LYS A 62 -4.97 -2.00 -12.84
CA LYS A 62 -3.86 -1.99 -13.79
C LYS A 62 -2.48 -1.87 -13.13
N LEU A 63 -2.33 -2.41 -11.92
CA LEU A 63 -1.06 -2.52 -11.21
C LEU A 63 -0.38 -3.85 -11.47
N LEU A 64 -1.17 -4.90 -11.78
CA LEU A 64 -0.71 -6.22 -12.17
C LEU A 64 -1.22 -6.60 -13.56
N ARG A 65 -0.47 -7.47 -14.23
CA ARG A 65 -0.89 -8.24 -15.40
C ARG A 65 -0.93 -9.71 -15.03
N THR A 66 -1.94 -10.42 -15.52
CA THR A 66 -2.05 -11.89 -15.41
C THR A 66 -1.68 -12.49 -16.76
N ILE A 67 -0.77 -13.43 -16.75
CA ILE A 67 -0.33 -14.19 -17.92
C ILE A 67 -0.90 -15.62 -17.80
N PRO A 68 -1.75 -16.06 -18.73
CA PRO A 68 -2.32 -17.41 -18.70
C PRO A 68 -1.31 -18.46 -19.13
N GLY A 69 -1.56 -19.72 -18.75
CA GLY A 69 -0.78 -20.90 -19.18
C GLY A 69 0.09 -21.51 -18.10
N VAL A 70 0.75 -22.63 -18.44
CA VAL A 70 1.56 -23.43 -17.51
C VAL A 70 2.75 -22.66 -16.95
N LYS A 71 3.38 -21.81 -17.75
CA LYS A 71 4.44 -20.87 -17.34
C LYS A 71 3.90 -19.48 -17.03
N GLY A 72 2.59 -19.38 -16.77
CA GLY A 72 1.90 -18.14 -16.47
C GLY A 72 2.02 -17.75 -15.01
N GLY A 73 1.34 -16.66 -14.67
CA GLY A 73 1.34 -16.09 -13.33
C GLY A 73 0.96 -14.62 -13.34
N ILE A 74 1.45 -13.89 -12.39
CA ILE A 74 1.26 -12.44 -12.29
C ILE A 74 2.60 -11.71 -12.38
N MET A 75 2.56 -10.50 -12.90
CA MET A 75 3.70 -9.61 -12.98
C MET A 75 3.25 -8.16 -12.81
N LEU A 76 4.17 -7.26 -12.50
CA LEU A 76 3.88 -5.83 -12.48
C LEU A 76 3.47 -5.34 -13.87
N ALA A 77 2.43 -4.51 -13.95
CA ALA A 77 1.95 -3.94 -15.21
C ALA A 77 2.84 -2.79 -15.72
N ARG A 78 3.65 -2.21 -14.85
CA ARG A 78 4.58 -1.11 -15.12
C ARG A 78 5.75 -1.14 -14.14
N GLY A 79 6.81 -0.41 -14.44
CA GLY A 79 8.00 -0.37 -13.59
C GLY A 79 7.72 0.02 -12.13
N PRO A 80 8.45 -0.55 -11.16
CA PRO A 80 8.24 -0.30 -9.73
C PRO A 80 8.31 1.18 -9.34
N GLU A 81 9.08 1.98 -10.05
CA GLU A 81 9.20 3.44 -9.85
C GLU A 81 7.92 4.21 -10.18
N ARG A 82 7.04 3.60 -11.00
CA ARG A 82 5.75 4.18 -11.42
C ARG A 82 4.55 3.68 -10.61
N ILE A 83 4.80 2.89 -9.57
CA ILE A 83 3.77 2.36 -8.68
C ILE A 83 4.00 2.91 -7.29
N SER A 84 3.14 3.85 -6.86
CA SER A 84 3.20 4.40 -5.51
C SER A 84 2.51 3.48 -4.50
N ILE A 85 2.86 3.66 -3.22
CA ILE A 85 2.19 2.97 -2.12
C ILE A 85 0.71 3.36 -2.07
N LEU A 86 0.39 4.62 -2.36
CA LEU A 86 -0.99 5.09 -2.47
C LEU A 86 -1.78 4.27 -3.50
N ASN A 87 -1.24 4.04 -4.71
CA ASN A 87 -1.91 3.27 -5.75
C ASN A 87 -2.31 1.86 -5.26
N ILE A 88 -1.41 1.21 -4.49
CA ILE A 88 -1.65 -0.14 -3.98
C ILE A 88 -2.76 -0.12 -2.93
N ILE A 89 -2.71 0.83 -1.99
CA ILE A 89 -3.70 0.96 -0.93
C ILE A 89 -5.08 1.24 -1.52
N GLU A 90 -5.19 2.22 -2.40
CA GLU A 90 -6.46 2.60 -3.01
C GLU A 90 -7.06 1.49 -3.89
N ALA A 91 -6.23 0.66 -4.52
CA ALA A 91 -6.70 -0.49 -5.28
C ALA A 91 -7.42 -1.53 -4.42
N VAL A 92 -7.04 -1.71 -3.16
CA VAL A 92 -7.59 -2.76 -2.28
C VAL A 92 -8.60 -2.24 -1.26
N GLU A 93 -8.44 -1.02 -0.77
CA GLU A 93 -9.31 -0.41 0.26
C GLU A 93 -10.26 0.64 -0.30
N GLY A 94 -9.96 1.24 -1.46
CA GLY A 94 -10.60 2.44 -1.95
C GLY A 94 -9.86 3.71 -1.53
N ARG A 95 -10.43 4.86 -1.84
CA ARG A 95 -9.84 6.16 -1.50
C ARG A 95 -9.59 6.30 -0.01
N ILE A 96 -8.47 6.93 0.31
CA ILE A 96 -8.12 7.22 1.69
C ILE A 96 -8.88 8.45 2.15
N ASN A 97 -9.82 8.26 3.06
CA ASN A 97 -10.54 9.35 3.72
C ASN A 97 -10.45 9.21 5.23
N LEU A 98 -10.03 10.27 5.90
CA LEU A 98 -9.98 10.31 7.36
C LEU A 98 -11.38 10.47 7.97
N MET A 99 -12.26 11.21 7.29
CA MET A 99 -13.66 11.40 7.68
C MET A 99 -14.57 11.52 6.47
N ASN A 100 -15.82 11.12 6.62
CA ASN A 100 -16.82 11.20 5.56
C ASN A 100 -17.08 12.62 5.06
N CYS A 101 -17.01 13.62 5.93
CA CYS A 101 -17.22 15.03 5.55
C CYS A 101 -16.13 15.60 4.63
N LEU A 102 -14.96 14.95 4.54
CA LEU A 102 -13.93 15.30 3.56
C LEU A 102 -14.24 14.75 2.16
N GLU A 103 -15.06 13.72 2.08
CA GLU A 103 -15.50 13.12 0.81
C GLU A 103 -16.84 13.71 0.35
N HIS A 104 -17.72 13.98 1.30
CA HIS A 104 -19.09 14.45 1.09
C HIS A 104 -19.38 15.71 1.93
N PRO A 105 -18.75 16.86 1.58
CA PRO A 105 -18.94 18.10 2.31
C PRO A 105 -20.42 18.58 2.31
N GLU A 106 -21.16 18.22 1.27
CA GLU A 106 -22.58 18.53 1.12
C GLU A 106 -23.48 17.89 2.18
N HIS A 107 -23.02 16.82 2.84
CA HIS A 107 -23.75 16.16 3.92
C HIS A 107 -23.46 16.75 5.31
N CYS A 108 -22.59 17.75 5.39
CA CYS A 108 -22.19 18.37 6.64
C CYS A 108 -22.90 19.72 6.83
N GLY A 109 -23.80 19.80 7.80
CA GLY A 109 -24.56 21.04 8.08
C GLY A 109 -23.71 22.23 8.55
N ASP A 110 -22.47 22.02 8.98
CA ASP A 110 -21.57 23.05 9.53
C ASP A 110 -20.21 23.09 8.80
N PHE A 111 -20.23 22.78 7.51
CA PHE A 111 -18.99 22.63 6.72
C PHE A 111 -18.14 23.91 6.66
N GLN A 112 -18.79 25.10 6.53
CA GLN A 112 -18.09 26.38 6.35
C GLN A 112 -17.44 26.92 7.63
N GLY A 113 -17.93 26.52 8.81
CA GLY A 113 -17.44 27.00 10.11
C GLY A 113 -16.60 25.98 10.88
N CYS A 114 -16.41 24.78 10.34
CA CYS A 114 -15.82 23.66 11.08
C CYS A 114 -14.28 23.76 11.18
N SER A 115 -13.79 24.14 12.36
CA SER A 115 -12.34 24.19 12.66
C SER A 115 -11.65 22.81 12.61
N ILE A 116 -12.39 21.74 12.90
CA ILE A 116 -11.88 20.36 12.87
C ILE A 116 -11.54 19.94 11.44
N MET A 117 -12.34 20.37 10.47
CA MET A 117 -12.15 20.03 9.06
C MET A 117 -10.81 20.54 8.52
N GLY A 118 -10.39 21.75 8.89
CA GLY A 118 -9.10 22.31 8.47
C GLY A 118 -7.92 21.45 8.93
N VAL A 119 -7.94 20.99 10.18
CA VAL A 119 -6.91 20.12 10.74
C VAL A 119 -6.88 18.76 10.04
N LEU A 120 -8.05 18.13 9.87
CA LEU A 120 -8.15 16.79 9.26
C LEU A 120 -7.85 16.82 7.76
N SER A 121 -8.24 17.87 7.06
CA SER A 121 -7.88 18.08 5.65
C SER A 121 -6.36 18.17 5.49
N THR A 122 -5.68 18.95 6.32
CA THR A 122 -4.21 19.04 6.32
C THR A 122 -3.55 17.69 6.59
N ALA A 123 -4.03 16.96 7.59
CA ALA A 123 -3.53 15.62 7.90
C ALA A 123 -3.75 14.62 6.75
N GLN A 124 -4.91 14.67 6.10
CA GLN A 124 -5.20 13.83 4.93
C GLN A 124 -4.26 14.15 3.76
N VAL A 125 -4.07 15.42 3.45
CA VAL A 125 -3.15 15.84 2.39
C VAL A 125 -1.73 15.37 2.69
N ALA A 126 -1.24 15.54 3.91
CA ALA A 126 0.09 15.07 4.32
C ALA A 126 0.24 13.55 4.16
N LEU A 127 -0.76 12.78 4.59
CA LEU A 127 -0.78 11.32 4.45
C LEU A 127 -0.76 10.89 2.99
N VAL A 128 -1.68 11.41 2.18
CA VAL A 128 -1.81 11.08 0.75
C VAL A 128 -0.52 11.46 0.00
N THR A 129 0.05 12.63 0.28
CA THR A 129 1.30 13.10 -0.32
C THR A 129 2.46 12.16 0.04
N SER A 130 2.60 11.77 1.29
CA SER A 130 3.63 10.84 1.73
C SER A 130 3.53 9.49 1.04
N LEU A 131 2.32 8.93 0.93
CA LEU A 131 2.08 7.63 0.29
C LEU A 131 2.24 7.70 -1.23
N SER A 132 1.92 8.80 -1.88
CA SER A 132 2.10 8.98 -3.32
C SER A 132 3.56 9.20 -3.72
N ASN A 133 4.34 9.85 -2.88
CA ASN A 133 5.77 10.08 -3.13
C ASN A 133 6.64 8.85 -2.83
N THR A 134 6.11 7.86 -2.13
CA THR A 134 6.80 6.59 -1.88
C THR A 134 6.39 5.56 -2.93
N ASN A 135 7.34 5.02 -3.68
CA ASN A 135 7.11 4.01 -4.71
C ASN A 135 7.74 2.66 -4.36
N LEU A 136 7.39 1.61 -5.14
CA LEU A 136 7.90 0.27 -4.93
C LEU A 136 9.42 0.15 -5.07
N LYS A 137 10.05 0.96 -5.95
CA LYS A 137 11.52 0.98 -6.11
C LYS A 137 12.20 1.36 -4.79
N LEU A 138 11.68 2.38 -4.12
CA LEU A 138 12.18 2.82 -2.82
C LEU A 138 12.02 1.73 -1.75
N MET A 139 10.89 1.02 -1.74
CA MET A 139 10.65 -0.08 -0.81
C MET A 139 11.61 -1.26 -1.00
N VAL A 140 12.04 -1.54 -2.23
CA VAL A 140 12.97 -2.64 -2.51
C VAL A 140 14.42 -2.25 -2.22
N LYS A 141 14.82 -1.03 -2.59
CA LYS A 141 16.17 -0.51 -2.33
C LYS A 141 16.45 -0.27 -0.85
N ALA A 142 15.44 -0.08 -0.05
CA ALA A 142 15.54 -0.04 1.40
C ALA A 142 15.82 -1.45 1.96
N LYS A 143 17.02 -1.99 1.69
CA LYS A 143 17.55 -3.21 2.36
C LYS A 143 17.72 -3.00 3.86
N GLN A 144 17.71 -1.77 4.32
CA GLN A 144 17.59 -1.37 5.71
C GLN A 144 16.22 -0.72 5.84
N ASP A 145 15.39 -1.31 6.68
CA ASP A 145 14.07 -0.88 7.05
C ASP A 145 13.99 0.66 7.13
N PRO A 146 13.32 1.35 6.18
CA PRO A 146 13.16 2.79 6.29
C PRO A 146 12.34 3.16 7.53
N PHE A 147 11.64 2.18 8.14
CA PHE A 147 10.93 2.31 9.40
C PHE A 147 11.83 2.17 10.62
N ASN A 148 13.04 1.61 10.49
CA ASN A 148 14.03 1.66 11.56
C ASN A 148 14.60 3.09 11.76
N ARG A 149 14.18 4.03 10.91
CA ARG A 149 14.42 5.47 11.06
C ARG A 149 13.20 6.26 11.51
N VAL A 150 12.07 5.62 11.82
CA VAL A 150 11.06 6.34 12.59
C VAL A 150 11.69 6.56 13.97
N PRO A 151 12.14 7.77 14.31
CA PRO A 151 12.71 8.01 15.63
C PRO A 151 11.65 7.56 16.64
N GLU A 152 12.03 6.80 17.67
CA GLU A 152 11.13 6.40 18.77
C GLU A 152 10.30 7.57 19.33
N LYS A 153 10.77 8.79 19.10
CA LYS A 153 10.10 10.05 19.44
C LYS A 153 8.81 10.33 18.65
N HIS A 154 8.54 9.63 17.54
CA HIS A 154 7.31 9.80 16.75
C HIS A 154 6.22 8.78 17.06
N PHE A 155 6.54 7.71 17.76
CA PHE A 155 5.53 7.05 18.56
C PHE A 155 5.29 7.95 19.77
N LEU A 156 4.38 8.91 19.59
CA LEU A 156 3.84 9.68 20.70
C LEU A 156 3.52 8.68 21.82
N LYS A 157 4.38 8.60 22.82
CA LYS A 157 3.92 8.10 24.13
C LYS A 157 2.65 8.90 24.36
N PRO A 158 1.49 8.26 24.54
CA PRO A 158 0.25 9.01 24.73
C PRO A 158 0.46 9.96 25.90
N GLN A 159 0.67 11.24 25.60
CA GLN A 159 0.77 12.29 26.64
C GLN A 159 -0.59 12.54 27.30
N PHE A 160 -1.62 11.92 26.74
CA PHE A 160 -2.93 11.85 27.32
C PHE A 160 -3.09 10.43 27.87
N GLY A 161 -3.08 10.33 29.21
CA GLY A 161 -3.42 9.10 29.92
C GLY A 161 -4.83 8.65 29.57
N CYS A 162 -4.93 7.96 28.43
CA CYS A 162 -6.13 7.21 28.11
C CYS A 162 -6.11 5.98 29.02
N PRO A 163 -7.05 5.82 29.97
CA PRO A 163 -7.11 4.62 30.77
C PRO A 163 -7.36 3.46 29.81
N VAL A 164 -6.41 2.54 29.74
CA VAL A 164 -6.60 1.26 29.10
C VAL A 164 -7.79 0.61 29.81
N LEU A 165 -8.94 0.58 29.16
CA LEU A 165 -10.07 -0.23 29.62
C LEU A 165 -9.59 -1.68 29.66
N LYS A 166 -9.55 -2.21 30.90
CA LYS A 166 -9.29 -3.62 31.19
C LYS A 166 -10.35 -4.52 30.58
#